data_9133ae4c6a87e68b052a5be0269e75ff
#
_entry.id   9133ae4c6a87e68b052a5be0269e75ff
#
_cell.length_a   1.000
_cell.length_b   1.000
_cell.length_c   1.000
_cell.angle_alpha   90.00
_cell.angle_beta   90.00
_cell.angle_gamma   90.00
#
_symmetry.space_group_name_H-M   'P 1'
#
loop_
_entity.id
_entity.type
_entity.pdbx_description
1 polymer ?
#
loop_
_entity_poly.entity_id
_entity_poly.type
_entity_poly.pdbx_seq_one_letter_code
_entity_poly.pdbx_strand_id
1 'polypeptide(L)'
;MIGFSRSENIALCTETHGVVQRKGNVRNGIVRKGDPIYHGDKLITGEDGFVSFMNIYEKTIVKIYENSVVKVLSDRKSRFSRSELALFGGKVIVEMDEQNDRDFVLRSPSAIATASGTHFLTEYRDELLYNNLSYCIFTVLTGKMEVENIKSGHSIFMDQGETVISTREGKFLLLDTFRDNSGIANTLMEAN
;
A
#
# COMPACT_ATOMS: atom_id res chain seq x y z
N MET A 1 27.70 14.53 24.95
CA MET A 1 26.84 15.25 24.01
C MET A 1 25.94 14.23 23.32
N ILE A 2 24.69 14.06 23.77
CA ILE A 2 23.77 13.09 23.21
C ILE A 2 23.17 13.76 21.97
N GLY A 3 23.62 13.35 20.80
CA GLY A 3 23.06 13.83 19.54
C GLY A 3 21.62 13.33 19.40
N PHE A 4 20.65 14.22 19.54
CA PHE A 4 19.28 13.95 19.12
C PHE A 4 19.29 13.81 17.59
N SER A 5 19.25 12.57 17.12
CA SER A 5 18.95 12.30 15.72
C SER A 5 17.55 12.85 15.47
N ARG A 6 17.43 13.97 14.80
CA ARG A 6 16.15 14.53 14.36
C ARG A 6 15.57 13.50 13.38
N SER A 7 14.47 12.86 13.76
CA SER A 7 13.76 11.96 12.86
C SER A 7 13.29 12.78 11.66
N GLU A 8 13.85 12.49 10.49
CA GLU A 8 13.49 13.19 9.25
C GLU A 8 12.10 12.73 8.80
N ASN A 9 11.28 13.71 8.40
CA ASN A 9 10.03 13.41 7.73
C ASN A 9 10.31 12.86 6.32
N ILE A 10 9.60 11.81 5.94
CA ILE A 10 9.75 11.14 4.64
C ILE A 10 8.63 11.53 3.67
N ALA A 11 7.49 11.94 4.21
CA ALA A 11 6.35 12.36 3.43
C ALA A 11 5.57 13.47 4.14
N LEU A 12 4.68 14.11 3.39
CA LEU A 12 3.78 15.15 3.87
C LEU A 12 2.33 14.72 3.59
N CYS A 13 1.47 14.79 4.61
CA CYS A 13 0.05 14.56 4.44
C CYS A 13 -0.56 15.68 3.57
N THR A 14 -1.13 15.30 2.42
CA THR A 14 -1.72 16.23 1.45
C THR A 14 -3.22 16.39 1.64
N GLU A 15 -3.89 15.35 2.14
CA GLU A 15 -5.34 15.34 2.32
C GLU A 15 -5.75 14.35 3.42
N THR A 16 -6.82 14.66 4.17
CA THR A 16 -7.46 13.75 5.12
C THR A 16 -8.95 13.99 5.17
N HIS A 17 -9.73 12.90 5.33
CA HIS A 17 -11.15 12.93 5.68
C HIS A 17 -11.41 11.96 6.82
N GLY A 18 -12.50 12.17 7.56
CA GLY A 18 -12.87 11.30 8.66
C GLY A 18 -11.78 11.13 9.71
N VAL A 19 -11.75 9.97 10.35
CA VAL A 19 -10.81 9.69 11.43
C VAL A 19 -9.59 8.96 10.89
N VAL A 20 -8.42 9.60 11.03
CA VAL A 20 -7.12 9.00 10.72
C VAL A 20 -6.21 9.08 11.93
N GLN A 21 -5.93 7.95 12.55
CA GLN A 21 -5.03 7.84 13.70
C GLN A 21 -3.61 7.49 13.25
N ARG A 22 -2.63 8.06 13.93
CA ARG A 22 -1.22 7.71 13.80
C ARG A 22 -0.69 7.16 15.11
N LYS A 23 0.07 6.04 15.00
CA LYS A 23 0.94 5.51 16.06
C LYS A 23 2.35 5.47 15.53
N GLY A 24 3.25 6.27 16.07
CA GLY A 24 4.65 6.39 15.62
C GLY A 24 5.59 6.68 16.77
N ASN A 25 6.90 6.56 16.51
CA ASN A 25 7.94 6.84 17.49
C ASN A 25 8.15 8.34 17.74
N VAL A 26 7.82 9.16 16.76
CA VAL A 26 8.01 10.63 16.79
C VAL A 26 6.75 11.32 17.29
N ARG A 27 5.60 10.89 16.82
CA ARG A 27 4.32 11.53 17.11
C ARG A 27 3.18 10.52 17.10
N ASN A 28 2.23 10.69 18.02
CA ASN A 28 0.97 9.93 18.07
C ASN A 28 -0.21 10.91 17.97
N GLY A 29 -1.38 10.41 17.58
CA GLY A 29 -2.62 11.16 17.54
C GLY A 29 -3.28 11.20 16.17
N ILE A 30 -4.16 12.17 15.96
CA ILE A 30 -4.91 12.34 14.72
C ILE A 30 -3.99 13.00 13.67
N VAL A 31 -4.04 12.47 12.45
CA VAL A 31 -3.34 13.03 11.28
C VAL A 31 -4.20 14.12 10.65
N ARG A 32 -3.57 15.23 10.27
CA ARG A 32 -4.20 16.35 9.58
C ARG A 32 -3.41 16.71 8.32
N LYS A 33 -4.07 17.36 7.38
CA LYS A 33 -3.40 17.94 6.21
C LYS A 33 -2.25 18.85 6.65
N GLY A 34 -1.07 18.68 6.03
CA GLY A 34 0.16 19.36 6.37
C GLY A 34 1.01 18.67 7.45
N ASP A 35 0.51 17.63 8.09
CA ASP A 35 1.32 16.87 9.05
C ASP A 35 2.45 16.09 8.36
N PRO A 36 3.67 16.10 8.92
CA PRO A 36 4.74 15.26 8.45
C PRO A 36 4.47 13.78 8.77
N ILE A 37 4.87 12.90 7.86
CA ILE A 37 4.86 11.44 8.03
C ILE A 37 6.30 10.96 8.19
N TYR A 38 6.53 10.06 9.14
CA TYR A 38 7.85 9.56 9.50
C TYR A 38 7.99 8.06 9.25
N HIS A 39 9.23 7.61 9.11
CA HIS A 39 9.54 6.18 9.13
C HIS A 39 8.99 5.51 10.41
N GLY A 40 8.31 4.40 10.24
CA GLY A 40 7.70 3.65 11.34
C GLY A 40 6.30 4.11 11.75
N ASP A 41 5.79 5.20 11.18
CA ASP A 41 4.41 5.62 11.44
C ASP A 41 3.42 4.55 10.96
N LYS A 42 2.53 4.15 11.86
CA LYS A 42 1.38 3.31 11.58
C LYS A 42 0.15 4.19 11.45
N LEU A 43 -0.44 4.23 10.27
CA LEU A 43 -1.65 4.98 9.95
C LEU A 43 -2.85 4.02 9.99
N ILE A 44 -3.92 4.44 10.66
CA ILE A 44 -5.14 3.66 10.86
C ILE A 44 -6.31 4.57 10.49
N THR A 45 -7.04 4.19 9.44
CA THR A 45 -8.24 4.90 8.99
C THR A 45 -9.49 4.25 9.57
N GLY A 46 -10.46 5.06 10.01
CA GLY A 46 -11.78 4.62 10.44
C GLY A 46 -12.72 4.31 9.27
N GLU A 47 -14.01 4.07 9.56
CA GLU A 47 -15.04 3.73 8.56
C GLU A 47 -15.25 4.81 7.49
N ASP A 48 -15.01 6.08 7.84
CA ASP A 48 -15.07 7.23 6.95
C ASP A 48 -13.66 7.82 6.71
N GLY A 49 -12.62 7.10 7.14
CA GLY A 49 -11.26 7.60 7.16
C GLY A 49 -10.58 7.52 5.79
N PHE A 50 -9.92 8.61 5.42
CA PHE A 50 -9.07 8.68 4.23
C PHE A 50 -7.85 9.52 4.52
N VAL A 51 -6.68 9.12 4.04
CA VAL A 51 -5.46 9.93 4.06
C VAL A 51 -4.68 9.78 2.77
N SER A 52 -4.26 10.92 2.22
CA SER A 52 -3.29 10.98 1.14
C SER A 52 -2.01 11.63 1.65
N PHE A 53 -0.86 11.08 1.29
CA PHE A 53 0.43 11.72 1.53
C PHE A 53 1.35 11.58 0.34
N MET A 54 2.26 12.52 0.20
CA MET A 54 3.25 12.54 -0.88
C MET A 54 4.65 12.37 -0.29
N ASN A 55 5.41 11.42 -0.83
CA ASN A 55 6.83 11.30 -0.52
C ASN A 55 7.56 12.55 -1.02
N ILE A 56 8.36 13.15 -0.14
CA ILE A 56 9.01 14.45 -0.42
C ILE A 56 10.06 14.34 -1.53
N TYR A 57 10.66 13.17 -1.70
CA TYR A 57 11.81 12.96 -2.59
C TYR A 57 11.45 12.36 -3.94
N GLU A 58 10.50 11.41 -3.92
CA GLU A 58 10.12 10.63 -5.10
C GLU A 58 8.81 11.12 -5.70
N LYS A 59 8.15 12.06 -5.02
CA LYS A 59 6.82 12.58 -5.39
C LYS A 59 5.74 11.50 -5.55
N THR A 60 6.03 10.29 -5.06
CA THR A 60 5.06 9.20 -5.02
C THR A 60 3.90 9.59 -4.10
N ILE A 61 2.68 9.51 -4.60
CA ILE A 61 1.46 9.76 -3.84
C ILE A 61 0.91 8.43 -3.37
N VAL A 62 0.59 8.35 -2.09
CA VAL A 62 -0.07 7.19 -1.47
C VAL A 62 -1.41 7.63 -0.93
N LYS A 63 -2.47 6.95 -1.34
CA LYS A 63 -3.85 7.15 -0.87
C LYS A 63 -4.27 5.91 -0.09
N ILE A 64 -4.68 6.10 1.16
CA ILE A 64 -5.14 5.05 2.08
C ILE A 64 -6.62 5.31 2.34
N TYR A 65 -7.44 4.32 2.03
CA TYR A 65 -8.89 4.39 2.14
C TYR A 65 -9.39 3.95 3.52
N GLU A 66 -10.70 3.92 3.69
CA GLU A 66 -11.37 3.56 4.95
C GLU A 66 -10.97 2.14 5.44
N ASN A 67 -11.09 1.92 6.74
CA ASN A 67 -10.83 0.63 7.42
C ASN A 67 -9.46 0.02 7.10
N SER A 68 -8.46 0.86 6.90
CA SER A 68 -7.12 0.43 6.52
C SER A 68 -6.12 0.56 7.66
N VAL A 69 -5.12 -0.31 7.64
CA VAL A 69 -3.99 -0.30 8.56
C VAL A 69 -2.70 -0.42 7.76
N VAL A 70 -1.92 0.66 7.73
CA VAL A 70 -0.70 0.77 6.95
C VAL A 70 0.45 1.23 7.84
N LYS A 71 1.64 0.64 7.67
CA LYS A 71 2.89 1.11 8.29
C LYS A 71 3.83 1.63 7.22
N VAL A 72 4.37 2.82 7.45
CA VAL A 72 5.34 3.45 6.55
C VAL A 72 6.74 2.99 6.92
N LEU A 73 7.43 2.33 6.00
CA LEU A 73 8.74 1.70 6.23
C LEU A 73 9.88 2.34 5.43
N SER A 74 9.58 3.36 4.63
CA SER A 74 10.60 4.07 3.84
C SER A 74 11.71 4.59 4.74
N ASP A 75 12.96 4.25 4.44
CA ASP A 75 14.15 4.69 5.18
C ASP A 75 15.09 5.44 4.24
N ARG A 76 15.64 6.57 4.72
CA ARG A 76 16.53 7.46 3.95
C ARG A 76 18.03 7.23 4.15
N LYS A 77 18.41 6.20 4.86
CA LYS A 77 19.81 6.00 5.26
C LYS A 77 20.79 5.69 4.13
N SER A 78 20.30 5.47 2.90
CA SER A 78 21.17 5.24 1.74
C SER A 78 20.66 5.90 0.46
N ARG A 79 21.56 6.11 -0.53
CA ARG A 79 21.21 6.48 -1.91
C ARG A 79 20.30 5.45 -2.61
N PHE A 80 20.19 4.26 -2.03
CA PHE A 80 19.37 3.13 -2.51
C PHE A 80 18.13 2.90 -1.64
N SER A 81 17.73 3.88 -0.83
CA SER A 81 16.52 3.72 0.00
C SER A 81 15.29 3.61 -0.91
N ARG A 82 14.52 2.55 -0.67
CA ARG A 82 13.25 2.30 -1.35
C ARG A 82 12.11 2.92 -0.55
N SER A 83 11.13 3.43 -1.24
CA SER A 83 9.84 3.71 -0.60
C SER A 83 9.14 2.38 -0.32
N GLU A 84 8.79 2.15 0.94
CA GLU A 84 8.22 0.88 1.36
C GLU A 84 7.01 1.11 2.29
N LEU A 85 5.94 0.35 2.05
CA LEU A 85 4.76 0.27 2.90
C LEU A 85 4.49 -1.16 3.31
N ALA A 86 3.94 -1.35 4.53
CA ALA A 86 3.32 -2.61 4.93
C ALA A 86 1.82 -2.39 5.13
N LEU A 87 1.01 -3.08 4.33
CA LEU A 87 -0.45 -3.11 4.39
C LEU A 87 -0.88 -4.30 5.25
N PHE A 88 -1.58 -4.04 6.35
CA PHE A 88 -2.10 -5.07 7.26
C PHE A 88 -3.60 -5.31 7.09
N GLY A 89 -4.31 -4.41 6.40
CA GLY A 89 -5.73 -4.51 6.09
C GLY A 89 -6.19 -3.29 5.32
N GLY A 90 -7.26 -3.43 4.55
CA GLY A 90 -7.90 -2.35 3.79
C GLY A 90 -7.27 -2.11 2.42
N LYS A 91 -7.39 -0.88 1.90
CA LYS A 91 -7.13 -0.52 0.51
C LYS A 91 -6.17 0.67 0.39
N VAL A 92 -5.22 0.54 -0.53
CA VAL A 92 -4.22 1.55 -0.84
C VAL A 92 -4.10 1.72 -2.36
N ILE A 93 -4.03 2.97 -2.82
CA ILE A 93 -3.60 3.32 -4.17
C ILE A 93 -2.24 4.02 -4.09
N VAL A 94 -1.33 3.62 -4.96
CA VAL A 94 0.00 4.22 -5.13
C VAL A 94 0.10 4.79 -6.52
N GLU A 95 0.44 6.07 -6.61
CA GLU A 95 0.64 6.80 -7.87
C GLU A 95 2.09 7.26 -7.94
N MET A 96 2.83 6.73 -8.89
CA MET A 96 4.22 7.09 -9.16
C MET A 96 4.29 7.81 -10.50
N ASP A 97 5.23 8.77 -10.60
CA ASP A 97 5.58 9.37 -11.89
C ASP A 97 6.18 8.27 -12.80
N GLU A 98 5.76 8.20 -14.06
CA GLU A 98 6.25 7.21 -15.04
C GLU A 98 7.77 7.29 -15.26
N GLN A 99 8.37 8.45 -15.02
CA GLN A 99 9.81 8.66 -15.12
C GLN A 99 10.57 8.30 -13.84
N ASN A 100 9.84 7.86 -12.79
CA ASN A 100 10.46 7.45 -11.55
C ASN A 100 11.04 6.03 -11.69
N ASP A 101 12.36 5.94 -11.74
CA ASP A 101 13.13 4.68 -11.86
C ASP A 101 13.37 3.97 -10.52
N ARG A 102 12.86 4.54 -9.42
CA ARG A 102 13.03 3.94 -8.08
C ARG A 102 11.92 2.96 -7.78
N ASP A 103 12.33 1.83 -7.21
CA ASP A 103 11.39 0.83 -6.76
C ASP A 103 10.57 1.32 -5.56
N PHE A 104 9.28 1.09 -5.65
CA PHE A 104 8.34 1.15 -4.53
C PHE A 104 7.98 -0.28 -4.14
N VAL A 105 8.05 -0.59 -2.85
CA VAL A 105 7.71 -1.91 -2.32
C VAL A 105 6.48 -1.83 -1.44
N LEU A 106 5.48 -2.64 -1.72
CA LEU A 106 4.31 -2.82 -0.87
C LEU A 106 4.29 -4.26 -0.36
N ARG A 107 4.35 -4.41 0.97
CA ARG A 107 4.22 -5.71 1.64
C ARG A 107 2.83 -5.89 2.18
N SER A 108 2.21 -7.01 1.87
CA SER A 108 0.97 -7.48 2.48
C SER A 108 1.21 -8.81 3.20
N PRO A 109 0.25 -9.33 3.97
CA PRO A 109 0.38 -10.65 4.59
C PRO A 109 0.49 -11.83 3.62
N SER A 110 0.12 -11.67 2.35
CA SER A 110 0.17 -12.73 1.33
C SER A 110 1.23 -12.53 0.27
N ALA A 111 1.64 -11.27 0.00
CA ALA A 111 2.54 -10.98 -1.12
C ALA A 111 3.38 -9.72 -0.91
N ILE A 112 4.44 -9.62 -1.71
CA ILE A 112 5.27 -8.44 -1.88
C ILE A 112 5.07 -7.95 -3.31
N ALA A 113 4.64 -6.71 -3.47
CA ALA A 113 4.58 -6.03 -4.77
C ALA A 113 5.76 -5.08 -4.91
N THR A 114 6.43 -5.14 -6.07
CA THR A 114 7.53 -4.23 -6.44
C THR A 114 7.18 -3.55 -7.75
N ALA A 115 7.22 -2.22 -7.77
CA ALA A 115 6.85 -1.41 -8.91
C ALA A 115 7.74 -0.18 -9.04
N SER A 116 7.94 0.32 -10.26
CA SER A 116 8.58 1.60 -10.55
C SER A 116 7.82 2.32 -11.67
N GLY A 117 7.61 3.62 -11.54
CA GLY A 117 6.84 4.40 -12.52
C GLY A 117 5.40 3.88 -12.75
N THR A 118 4.78 3.34 -11.72
CA THR A 118 3.53 2.57 -11.83
C THR A 118 2.42 3.22 -11.02
N HIS A 119 1.20 3.19 -11.54
CA HIS A 119 -0.01 3.50 -10.79
C HIS A 119 -0.76 2.18 -10.53
N PHE A 120 -0.97 1.82 -9.27
CA PHE A 120 -1.60 0.56 -8.90
C PHE A 120 -2.48 0.66 -7.65
N LEU A 121 -3.43 -0.24 -7.57
CA LEU A 121 -4.32 -0.45 -6.43
C LEU A 121 -3.98 -1.78 -5.75
N THR A 122 -4.01 -1.78 -4.41
CA THR A 122 -3.89 -2.99 -3.60
C THR A 122 -4.94 -2.99 -2.50
N GLU A 123 -5.63 -4.11 -2.34
CA GLU A 123 -6.57 -4.33 -1.25
C GLU A 123 -6.30 -5.66 -0.56
N TYR A 124 -6.09 -5.64 0.76
CA TYR A 124 -5.96 -6.83 1.58
C TYR A 124 -7.18 -6.98 2.48
N ARG A 125 -7.84 -8.12 2.39
CA ARG A 125 -8.97 -8.52 3.21
C ARG A 125 -8.62 -9.75 4.01
N ASP A 126 -8.80 -9.65 5.33
CA ASP A 126 -8.69 -10.78 6.27
C ASP A 126 -10.06 -11.42 6.51
N GLU A 127 -11.00 -11.18 5.61
CA GLU A 127 -12.31 -11.82 5.62
C GLU A 127 -12.25 -13.16 4.92
N LEU A 128 -12.98 -14.10 5.50
CA LEU A 128 -13.09 -15.47 5.05
C LEU A 128 -13.92 -15.55 3.75
N LEU A 129 -13.31 -15.18 2.64
CA LEU A 129 -13.89 -15.41 1.33
C LEU A 129 -13.52 -16.80 0.84
N TYR A 130 -14.48 -17.48 0.23
CA TYR A 130 -14.31 -18.74 -0.46
C TYR A 130 -13.41 -19.74 0.31
N ASN A 131 -13.99 -20.58 1.13
CA ASN A 131 -13.27 -21.58 1.95
C ASN A 131 -12.29 -21.01 2.98
N ASN A 132 -12.59 -19.85 3.57
CA ASN A 132 -11.76 -19.24 4.62
C ASN A 132 -10.37 -18.75 4.14
N LEU A 133 -10.23 -18.25 2.92
CA LEU A 133 -8.97 -17.73 2.39
C LEU A 133 -8.84 -16.21 2.64
N SER A 134 -7.79 -15.80 3.33
CA SER A 134 -7.35 -14.39 3.34
C SER A 134 -6.55 -14.10 2.07
N TYR A 135 -6.77 -12.95 1.45
CA TYR A 135 -6.20 -12.64 0.15
C TYR A 135 -5.83 -11.16 -0.02
N CYS A 136 -4.97 -10.91 -0.96
CA CYS A 136 -4.64 -9.57 -1.43
C CYS A 136 -4.90 -9.47 -2.93
N ILE A 137 -5.59 -8.41 -3.33
CA ILE A 137 -5.83 -8.08 -4.75
C ILE A 137 -4.80 -7.02 -5.15
N PHE A 138 -4.19 -7.19 -6.31
CA PHE A 138 -3.32 -6.21 -6.94
C PHE A 138 -3.84 -5.92 -8.33
N THR A 139 -4.00 -4.64 -8.67
CA THR A 139 -4.43 -4.17 -9.99
C THR A 139 -3.47 -3.11 -10.49
N VAL A 140 -2.91 -3.29 -11.68
CA VAL A 140 -2.05 -2.31 -12.34
C VAL A 140 -2.93 -1.39 -13.20
N LEU A 141 -2.96 -0.10 -12.86
CA LEU A 141 -3.71 0.92 -13.62
C LEU A 141 -2.87 1.46 -14.79
N THR A 142 -1.59 1.76 -14.54
CA THR A 142 -0.60 2.10 -15.57
C THR A 142 0.77 1.57 -15.16
N GLY A 143 1.62 1.23 -16.15
CA GLY A 143 2.97 0.72 -15.91
C GLY A 143 3.03 -0.79 -15.73
N LYS A 144 3.98 -1.25 -14.91
CA LYS A 144 4.25 -2.68 -14.69
C LYS A 144 4.60 -2.93 -13.22
N MET A 145 4.26 -4.13 -12.75
CA MET A 145 4.51 -4.53 -11.37
C MET A 145 4.87 -6.02 -11.28
N GLU A 146 5.78 -6.36 -10.39
CA GLU A 146 6.02 -7.74 -9.97
C GLU A 146 5.32 -8.00 -8.64
N VAL A 147 4.60 -9.12 -8.54
CA VAL A 147 3.96 -9.59 -7.30
C VAL A 147 4.52 -10.96 -6.95
N GLU A 148 5.24 -11.05 -5.83
CA GLU A 148 5.77 -12.30 -5.28
C GLU A 148 4.86 -12.76 -4.14
N ASN A 149 4.37 -14.00 -4.21
CA ASN A 149 3.66 -14.62 -3.09
C ASN A 149 4.65 -15.07 -2.01
N ILE A 150 4.50 -14.58 -0.78
CA ILE A 150 5.45 -14.81 0.32
C ILE A 150 5.60 -16.28 0.67
N LYS A 151 4.51 -17.06 0.61
CA LYS A 151 4.53 -18.45 1.03
C LYS A 151 5.10 -19.40 -0.03
N SER A 152 4.75 -19.21 -1.29
CA SER A 152 5.22 -20.07 -2.38
C SER A 152 6.53 -19.60 -3.00
N GLY A 153 6.90 -18.32 -2.85
CA GLY A 153 8.04 -17.71 -3.53
C GLY A 153 7.85 -17.54 -5.03
N HIS A 154 6.65 -17.83 -5.55
CA HIS A 154 6.35 -17.60 -6.97
C HIS A 154 6.07 -16.13 -7.23
N SER A 155 6.55 -15.62 -8.36
CA SER A 155 6.29 -14.26 -8.84
C SER A 155 5.42 -14.27 -10.10
N ILE A 156 4.60 -13.23 -10.23
CA ILE A 156 3.86 -12.88 -11.45
C ILE A 156 4.26 -11.47 -11.84
N PHE A 157 4.57 -11.27 -13.12
CA PHE A 157 4.77 -9.95 -13.72
C PHE A 157 3.44 -9.49 -14.31
N MET A 158 3.03 -8.29 -13.94
CA MET A 158 1.75 -7.70 -14.32
C MET A 158 1.97 -6.49 -15.20
N ASP A 159 1.21 -6.42 -16.29
CA ASP A 159 1.11 -5.26 -17.17
C ASP A 159 -0.14 -4.43 -16.85
N GLN A 160 -0.22 -3.25 -17.46
CA GLN A 160 -1.37 -2.36 -17.33
C GLN A 160 -2.69 -3.07 -17.61
N GLY A 161 -3.68 -2.85 -16.75
CA GLY A 161 -5.03 -3.41 -16.82
C GLY A 161 -5.16 -4.81 -16.21
N GLU A 162 -4.06 -5.42 -15.77
CA GLU A 162 -4.11 -6.75 -15.17
C GLU A 162 -4.42 -6.71 -13.67
N THR A 163 -5.12 -7.75 -13.22
CA THR A 163 -5.45 -7.96 -11.80
C THR A 163 -5.08 -9.37 -11.38
N VAL A 164 -4.40 -9.50 -10.25
CA VAL A 164 -4.06 -10.78 -9.64
C VAL A 164 -4.51 -10.83 -8.19
N ILE A 165 -4.91 -12.01 -7.74
CA ILE A 165 -5.27 -12.29 -6.35
C ILE A 165 -4.22 -13.23 -5.77
N SER A 166 -3.54 -12.80 -4.70
CA SER A 166 -2.58 -13.60 -3.97
C SER A 166 -3.17 -14.04 -2.63
N THR A 167 -3.13 -15.34 -2.32
CA THR A 167 -3.63 -15.89 -1.07
C THR A 167 -2.52 -16.17 -0.07
N ARG A 168 -2.85 -16.22 1.22
CA ARG A 168 -1.89 -16.59 2.28
C ARG A 168 -1.45 -18.05 2.21
N GLU A 169 -2.20 -18.91 1.50
CA GLU A 169 -1.88 -20.32 1.29
C GLU A 169 -0.84 -20.57 0.21
N GLY A 170 -0.42 -19.52 -0.51
CA GLY A 170 0.64 -19.61 -1.51
C GLY A 170 0.15 -19.71 -2.94
N LYS A 171 -1.11 -19.35 -3.20
CA LYS A 171 -1.71 -19.45 -4.53
C LYS A 171 -1.95 -18.06 -5.13
N PHE A 172 -1.78 -17.99 -6.45
CA PHE A 172 -2.39 -16.95 -7.26
C PHE A 172 -3.71 -17.50 -7.82
N LEU A 173 -4.75 -16.69 -7.78
CA LEU A 173 -6.08 -17.05 -8.26
C LEU A 173 -6.45 -16.15 -9.44
N LEU A 174 -7.09 -16.77 -10.45
CA LEU A 174 -7.60 -16.03 -11.59
C LEU A 174 -8.84 -15.23 -11.20
N LEU A 175 -8.99 -14.05 -11.77
CA LEU A 175 -10.12 -13.17 -11.53
C LEU A 175 -11.46 -13.84 -11.78
N ASP A 176 -11.57 -14.68 -12.79
CA ASP A 176 -12.81 -15.40 -13.16
C ASP A 176 -13.37 -16.27 -12.01
N THR A 177 -12.50 -16.76 -11.11
CA THR A 177 -12.92 -17.55 -9.95
C THR A 177 -13.70 -16.72 -8.93
N PHE A 178 -13.59 -15.38 -8.96
CA PHE A 178 -14.19 -14.47 -8.00
C PHE A 178 -15.23 -13.52 -8.62
N ARG A 179 -15.57 -13.73 -9.89
CA ARG A 179 -16.46 -12.84 -10.66
C ARG A 179 -17.81 -12.59 -10.00
N ASP A 180 -18.34 -13.57 -9.27
CA ASP A 180 -19.63 -13.47 -8.58
C ASP A 180 -19.51 -12.90 -7.15
N ASN A 181 -18.29 -12.55 -6.71
CA ASN A 181 -18.08 -11.97 -5.39
C ASN A 181 -18.20 -10.44 -5.44
N SER A 182 -19.27 -9.91 -4.83
CA SER A 182 -19.56 -8.46 -4.84
C SER A 182 -18.45 -7.59 -4.27
N GLY A 183 -17.71 -8.09 -3.28
CA GLY A 183 -16.60 -7.34 -2.68
C GLY A 183 -15.46 -7.13 -3.64
N ILE A 184 -15.06 -8.16 -4.38
CA ILE A 184 -14.01 -8.08 -5.38
C ILE A 184 -14.48 -7.27 -6.59
N ALA A 185 -15.74 -7.46 -7.03
CA ALA A 185 -16.31 -6.69 -8.11
C ALA A 185 -16.28 -5.18 -7.82
N ASN A 186 -16.58 -4.76 -6.59
CA ASN A 186 -16.52 -3.35 -6.20
C ASN A 186 -15.09 -2.81 -6.24
N THR A 187 -14.09 -3.56 -5.71
CA THR A 187 -12.68 -3.17 -5.79
C THR A 187 -12.21 -3.00 -7.23
N LEU A 188 -12.63 -3.87 -8.14
CA LEU A 188 -12.29 -3.80 -9.54
C LEU A 188 -12.98 -2.63 -10.28
N MET A 189 -14.23 -2.29 -9.91
CA MET A 189 -14.92 -1.12 -10.47
C MET A 189 -14.26 0.20 -10.08
N GLU A 190 -13.71 0.28 -8.87
CA GLU A 190 -12.99 1.46 -8.39
C GLU A 190 -11.59 1.60 -9.01
N ALA A 191 -11.04 0.51 -9.56
CA ALA A 191 -9.74 0.50 -10.22
C ALA A 191 -9.79 0.93 -11.69
N ASN A 192 -10.96 0.90 -12.34
CA ASN A 192 -11.21 1.33 -13.71
C ASN A 192 -11.80 2.74 -13.75
#